data_3e92da60342e9d8ccd6ab3c888059efc
#
_entry.id   3e92da60342e9d8ccd6ab3c888059efc
#
_cell.length_a   1.000
_cell.length_b   1.000
_cell.length_c   1.000
_cell.angle_alpha   90.00
_cell.angle_beta   90.00
_cell.angle_gamma   90.00
#
_symmetry.space_group_name_H-M   'P 1'
#
loop_
_entity.id
_entity.type
_entity.pdbx_description
1 polymer ?
#
loop_
_entity_poly.entity_id
_entity_poly.type
_entity_poly.pdbx_seq_one_letter_code
_entity_poly.pdbx_strand_id
1 'polypeptide(L)'
;MTRCTRALLFVLALFMTAAGCGLAAPGGSDAEPKVTILGPWTDEQELQFKDVLNGFGIPYTYQGTAATREVLLAEVQAGNPPDIAILPGIGELVEYAAEGRLRSLRDLYEPTEYGKPWRPGAEGIRDHLWMPLKADLKSIVWYRKGEAPQLRPAPLASWCIGMGDDGASGWPGSDWIEDLILQRMGPVLYARWATGDLEWTDDRVIAAWDAWAGMLARDPDRAGRMLLADHRGPVGGHGLLLGGGCDLEHQGSFARAFYGDRSGEAAFEDSARLLPGGPYTVRAHEVSADFAALFGEGGQARELIRRLASRDAQEEWGRKGGVFSPNAAVPPKKGAVDKEVSRRFTDQRVPLCLDASDVMPAAVRDAFYEAVLLTMAHPAEPVRPKLTDIQNVQKAQKANQNGKPHPLTGVCGRPQ
;
A
#
# COMPACT_ATOMS: atom_id res chain seq x y z
N MET A 1 -9.53 10.70 76.19
CA MET A 1 -9.97 12.11 76.03
C MET A 1 -10.29 12.20 74.52
N THR A 2 -11.56 11.91 74.12
CA THR A 2 -12.62 12.88 73.74
C THR A 2 -12.18 13.83 72.60
N ARG A 3 -12.80 13.82 71.41
CA ARG A 3 -14.21 14.04 70.93
C ARG A 3 -14.27 13.74 69.44
N CYS A 4 -15.14 12.93 68.98
CA CYS A 4 -16.36 13.16 68.17
C CYS A 4 -16.52 14.50 67.47
N THR A 5 -16.60 14.50 66.13
CA THR A 5 -17.51 15.37 65.41
C THR A 5 -18.03 14.72 64.11
N ARG A 6 -19.34 14.76 63.99
CA ARG A 6 -20.21 14.17 62.96
C ARG A 6 -20.12 14.93 61.65
N ALA A 7 -20.05 14.24 60.52
CA ALA A 7 -20.23 14.79 59.18
C ALA A 7 -21.72 14.70 58.79
N LEU A 8 -22.29 15.81 58.39
CA LEU A 8 -23.66 15.97 57.86
C LEU A 8 -23.67 15.58 56.37
N LEU A 9 -24.53 14.63 56.03
CA LEU A 9 -24.96 14.34 54.66
C LEU A 9 -26.00 15.38 54.23
N PHE A 10 -25.69 16.14 53.14
CA PHE A 10 -26.69 16.91 52.43
C PHE A 10 -27.06 16.17 51.16
N VAL A 11 -28.27 15.60 51.15
CA VAL A 11 -28.95 15.11 49.96
C VAL A 11 -29.70 16.29 49.33
N LEU A 12 -29.27 16.75 48.15
CA LEU A 12 -29.99 17.76 47.37
C LEU A 12 -30.75 17.05 46.25
N ALA A 13 -32.02 16.81 46.44
CA ALA A 13 -32.94 16.35 45.41
C ALA A 13 -33.39 17.54 44.57
N LEU A 14 -32.95 17.63 43.33
CA LEU A 14 -33.40 18.64 42.37
C LEU A 14 -34.53 18.03 41.50
N PHE A 15 -35.76 18.48 41.76
CA PHE A 15 -36.92 18.25 40.89
C PHE A 15 -36.78 19.18 39.67
N MET A 16 -36.56 18.60 38.48
CA MET A 16 -36.77 19.30 37.22
C MET A 16 -38.15 18.98 36.67
N THR A 17 -39.01 19.95 36.73
CA THR A 17 -40.31 19.98 36.04
C THR A 17 -40.07 20.14 34.54
N ALA A 18 -40.50 19.14 33.75
CA ALA A 18 -40.54 19.20 32.31
C ALA A 18 -41.64 20.21 31.88
N ALA A 19 -41.22 21.39 31.42
CA ALA A 19 -42.07 22.25 30.62
C ALA A 19 -41.75 21.99 29.16
N GLY A 20 -42.59 21.20 28.48
CA GLY A 20 -42.55 21.02 27.04
C GLY A 20 -42.93 22.33 26.33
N CYS A 21 -41.95 22.96 25.68
CA CYS A 21 -42.21 23.89 24.59
C CYS A 21 -41.65 23.24 23.31
N GLY A 22 -42.55 22.71 22.50
CA GLY A 22 -42.23 22.33 21.13
C GLY A 22 -41.82 23.58 20.35
N LEU A 23 -40.52 23.78 20.18
CA LEU A 23 -39.98 24.59 19.09
C LEU A 23 -39.69 23.65 17.92
N ALA A 24 -40.63 23.63 16.99
CA ALA A 24 -40.32 23.11 15.64
C ALA A 24 -39.14 23.94 15.11
N ALA A 25 -37.99 23.32 14.98
CA ALA A 25 -36.87 23.91 14.28
C ALA A 25 -37.28 24.02 12.80
N PRO A 26 -37.26 25.22 12.21
CA PRO A 26 -37.47 25.33 10.77
C PRO A 26 -36.21 24.93 10.03
N GLY A 27 -36.34 23.99 9.10
CA GLY A 27 -35.40 23.80 8.03
C GLY A 27 -34.14 23.03 8.43
N GLY A 28 -34.27 21.69 8.54
CA GLY A 28 -33.17 20.85 8.17
C GLY A 28 -32.87 21.14 6.71
N SER A 29 -31.70 21.67 6.40
CA SER A 29 -31.19 21.61 5.04
C SER A 29 -31.14 20.14 4.70
N ASP A 30 -31.91 19.69 3.70
CA ASP A 30 -31.80 18.41 3.03
C ASP A 30 -30.46 18.41 2.25
N ALA A 31 -29.34 18.47 2.98
CA ALA A 31 -28.05 18.21 2.41
C ALA A 31 -28.06 16.71 2.04
N GLU A 32 -28.03 16.41 0.77
CA GLU A 32 -27.88 15.03 0.32
C GLU A 32 -26.74 14.35 1.08
N PRO A 33 -26.94 13.10 1.55
CA PRO A 33 -25.89 12.41 2.30
C PRO A 33 -24.64 12.32 1.42
N LYS A 34 -23.50 12.78 1.97
CA LYS A 34 -22.22 12.74 1.28
C LYS A 34 -21.68 11.32 1.33
N VAL A 35 -21.11 10.87 0.20
CA VAL A 35 -20.35 9.61 0.16
C VAL A 35 -19.08 9.76 1.00
N THR A 36 -18.89 8.88 1.97
CA THR A 36 -17.68 8.85 2.79
C THR A 36 -16.63 7.96 2.16
N ILE A 37 -15.41 8.49 1.99
CA ILE A 37 -14.30 7.80 1.35
C ILE A 37 -13.08 7.85 2.28
N LEU A 38 -12.51 6.70 2.60
CA LEU A 38 -11.23 6.58 3.30
C LEU A 38 -10.17 6.08 2.32
N GLY A 39 -8.99 6.69 2.30
CA GLY A 39 -7.92 6.27 1.40
C GLY A 39 -6.51 6.65 1.86
N PRO A 40 -5.45 6.13 1.18
CA PRO A 40 -4.07 6.29 1.63
C PRO A 40 -3.42 7.62 1.20
N TRP A 41 -4.04 8.36 0.32
CA TRP A 41 -3.41 9.54 -0.28
C TRP A 41 -3.60 10.77 0.57
N THR A 42 -2.49 11.45 0.85
CA THR A 42 -2.41 12.72 1.57
C THR A 42 -1.77 13.79 0.69
N ASP A 43 -1.74 15.02 1.16
CA ASP A 43 -1.04 16.16 0.54
C ASP A 43 -1.39 16.35 -0.95
N GLU A 44 -0.40 16.39 -1.81
CA GLU A 44 -0.56 16.61 -3.24
C GLU A 44 -1.36 15.48 -3.92
N GLN A 45 -1.19 14.23 -3.50
CA GLN A 45 -1.95 13.10 -4.05
C GLN A 45 -3.43 13.18 -3.68
N GLU A 46 -3.74 13.62 -2.46
CA GLU A 46 -5.12 13.90 -2.03
C GLU A 46 -5.77 14.99 -2.90
N LEU A 47 -5.05 16.10 -3.13
CA LEU A 47 -5.55 17.20 -3.96
C LEU A 47 -5.86 16.73 -5.39
N GLN A 48 -4.97 15.93 -5.98
CA GLN A 48 -5.13 15.37 -7.31
C GLN A 48 -6.33 14.42 -7.39
N PHE A 49 -6.52 13.58 -6.37
CA PHE A 49 -7.67 12.66 -6.30
C PHE A 49 -8.98 13.43 -6.11
N LYS A 50 -9.01 14.41 -5.21
CA LYS A 50 -10.18 15.28 -5.02
C LYS A 50 -10.55 16.05 -6.30
N ASP A 51 -9.58 16.46 -7.12
CA ASP A 51 -9.85 17.10 -8.39
C ASP A 51 -10.60 16.17 -9.37
N VAL A 52 -10.25 14.88 -9.38
CA VAL A 52 -11.00 13.87 -10.14
C VAL A 52 -12.42 13.69 -9.58
N LEU A 53 -12.57 13.56 -8.28
CA LEU A 53 -13.87 13.39 -7.62
C LEU A 53 -14.80 14.60 -7.85
N ASN A 54 -14.27 15.81 -7.80
CA ASN A 54 -15.01 17.05 -8.07
C ASN A 54 -15.62 17.07 -9.47
N GLY A 55 -14.95 16.46 -10.47
CA GLY A 55 -15.47 16.32 -11.82
C GLY A 55 -16.74 15.47 -11.93
N PHE A 56 -17.06 14.67 -10.91
CA PHE A 56 -18.23 13.79 -10.95
C PHE A 56 -19.52 14.45 -10.46
N GLY A 57 -19.43 15.57 -9.72
CA GLY A 57 -20.60 16.27 -9.19
C GLY A 57 -21.38 15.49 -8.11
N ILE A 58 -20.79 14.46 -7.51
CA ILE A 58 -21.35 13.67 -6.42
C ILE A 58 -20.81 14.23 -5.10
N PRO A 59 -21.67 14.62 -4.13
CA PRO A 59 -21.22 15.08 -2.82
C PRO A 59 -20.43 13.99 -2.08
N TYR A 60 -19.24 14.30 -1.61
CA TYR A 60 -18.38 13.37 -0.88
C TYR A 60 -17.62 14.03 0.26
N THR A 61 -17.11 13.20 1.16
CA THR A 61 -16.02 13.53 2.08
C THR A 61 -14.89 12.53 1.87
N TYR A 62 -13.65 13.01 1.77
CA TYR A 62 -12.48 12.16 1.67
C TYR A 62 -11.59 12.37 2.89
N GLN A 63 -11.24 11.26 3.53
CA GLN A 63 -10.25 11.20 4.61
C GLN A 63 -9.00 10.48 4.09
N GLY A 64 -7.92 11.24 3.90
CA GLY A 64 -6.60 10.71 3.53
C GLY A 64 -5.77 10.46 4.77
N THR A 65 -5.12 9.29 4.86
CA THR A 65 -4.22 8.96 5.97
C THR A 65 -3.28 7.81 5.61
N ALA A 66 -2.01 7.90 5.99
CA ALA A 66 -1.07 6.78 5.90
C ALA A 66 -1.50 5.58 6.76
N ALA A 67 -2.25 5.83 7.86
CA ALA A 67 -2.82 4.83 8.75
C ALA A 67 -4.21 4.33 8.28
N THR A 68 -4.43 4.23 6.96
CA THR A 68 -5.74 3.87 6.38
C THR A 68 -6.29 2.56 6.93
N ARG A 69 -5.41 1.59 7.15
CA ARG A 69 -5.77 0.24 7.62
C ARG A 69 -6.28 0.26 9.05
N GLU A 70 -5.58 0.96 9.94
CA GLU A 70 -5.93 1.09 11.35
C GLU A 70 -7.23 1.87 11.53
N VAL A 71 -7.40 2.95 10.75
CA VAL A 71 -8.62 3.75 10.75
C VAL A 71 -9.80 2.91 10.26
N LEU A 72 -9.66 2.20 9.14
CA LEU A 72 -10.69 1.32 8.61
C LEU A 72 -11.10 0.24 9.62
N LEU A 73 -10.11 -0.40 10.25
CA LEU A 73 -10.37 -1.41 11.27
C LEU A 73 -11.19 -0.85 12.44
N ALA A 74 -10.80 0.33 12.94
CA ALA A 74 -11.50 1.00 14.03
C ALA A 74 -12.94 1.36 13.65
N GLU A 75 -13.16 1.90 12.45
CA GLU A 75 -14.49 2.28 11.95
C GLU A 75 -15.40 1.06 11.71
N VAL A 76 -14.85 -0.02 11.16
CA VAL A 76 -15.58 -1.30 10.98
C VAL A 76 -15.96 -1.90 12.33
N GLN A 77 -15.04 -1.89 13.32
CA GLN A 77 -15.33 -2.38 14.67
C GLN A 77 -16.36 -1.52 15.41
N ALA A 78 -16.35 -0.21 15.17
CA ALA A 78 -17.37 0.70 15.70
C ALA A 78 -18.73 0.56 15.01
N GLY A 79 -18.84 -0.23 13.96
CA GLY A 79 -20.08 -0.40 13.17
C GLY A 79 -20.42 0.77 12.26
N ASN A 80 -19.45 1.63 11.96
CA ASN A 80 -19.61 2.82 11.14
C ASN A 80 -18.51 2.92 10.06
N PRO A 81 -18.37 1.90 9.18
CA PRO A 81 -17.38 1.93 8.12
C PRO A 81 -17.65 3.05 7.11
N PRO A 82 -16.63 3.50 6.35
CA PRO A 82 -16.84 4.42 5.25
C PRO A 82 -17.68 3.74 4.15
N ASP A 83 -18.31 4.52 3.27
CA ASP A 83 -18.99 3.94 2.10
C ASP A 83 -18.00 3.26 1.15
N ILE A 84 -16.85 3.90 0.94
CA ILE A 84 -15.77 3.41 0.09
C ILE A 84 -14.45 3.43 0.88
N ALA A 85 -13.75 2.30 0.90
CA ALA A 85 -12.36 2.26 1.36
C ALA A 85 -11.43 1.98 0.16
N ILE A 86 -10.28 2.67 0.14
CA ILE A 86 -9.20 2.46 -0.83
C ILE A 86 -7.97 2.04 -0.04
N LEU A 87 -7.48 0.83 -0.32
CA LEU A 87 -6.32 0.26 0.37
C LEU A 87 -5.17 0.00 -0.61
N PRO A 88 -3.92 0.19 -0.19
CA PRO A 88 -2.75 -0.08 -1.03
C PRO A 88 -2.54 -1.58 -1.30
N GLY A 89 -3.27 -2.46 -0.59
CA GLY A 89 -3.16 -3.89 -0.76
C GLY A 89 -4.49 -4.61 -0.66
N ILE A 90 -4.50 -5.86 -1.10
CA ILE A 90 -5.70 -6.70 -1.19
C ILE A 90 -5.86 -7.64 0.00
N GLY A 91 -4.78 -7.92 0.74
CA GLY A 91 -4.79 -8.91 1.84
C GLY A 91 -5.90 -8.67 2.86
N GLU A 92 -6.08 -7.43 3.28
CA GLU A 92 -7.13 -7.05 4.24
C GLU A 92 -8.52 -7.04 3.62
N LEU A 93 -8.65 -6.65 2.35
CA LEU A 93 -9.96 -6.70 1.68
C LEU A 93 -10.49 -8.13 1.61
N VAL A 94 -9.61 -9.12 1.48
CA VAL A 94 -10.00 -10.54 1.54
C VAL A 94 -10.52 -10.92 2.92
N GLU A 95 -9.93 -10.40 4.00
CA GLU A 95 -10.41 -10.64 5.36
C GLU A 95 -11.81 -10.03 5.55
N TYR A 96 -12.04 -8.77 5.15
CA TYR A 96 -13.37 -8.16 5.18
C TYR A 96 -14.39 -8.87 4.27
N ALA A 97 -13.95 -9.38 3.13
CA ALA A 97 -14.80 -10.17 2.25
C ALA A 97 -15.25 -11.49 2.88
N ALA A 98 -14.34 -12.18 3.57
CA ALA A 98 -14.63 -13.41 4.30
C ALA A 98 -15.63 -13.18 5.45
N GLU A 99 -15.64 -11.99 6.05
CA GLU A 99 -16.60 -11.56 7.07
C GLU A 99 -17.94 -11.06 6.47
N GLY A 100 -18.07 -10.99 5.13
CA GLY A 100 -19.28 -10.48 4.48
C GLY A 100 -19.50 -8.97 4.61
N ARG A 101 -18.42 -8.22 4.87
CA ARG A 101 -18.48 -6.76 5.05
C ARG A 101 -18.52 -5.98 3.74
N LEU A 102 -18.03 -6.57 2.65
CA LEU A 102 -17.94 -5.90 1.36
C LEU A 102 -19.20 -6.08 0.52
N ARG A 103 -19.49 -5.08 -0.30
CA ARG A 103 -20.62 -5.09 -1.24
C ARG A 103 -20.13 -5.40 -2.66
N SER A 104 -20.99 -6.04 -3.43
CA SER A 104 -20.68 -6.40 -4.81
C SER A 104 -20.45 -5.18 -5.70
N LEU A 105 -19.38 -5.23 -6.48
CA LEU A 105 -19.06 -4.28 -7.55
C LEU A 105 -19.55 -4.79 -8.92
N ARG A 106 -20.35 -5.86 -8.96
CA ARG A 106 -20.91 -6.37 -10.20
C ARG A 106 -21.63 -5.25 -10.95
N ASP A 107 -21.44 -5.17 -12.25
CA ASP A 107 -22.00 -4.15 -13.13
C ASP A 107 -21.50 -2.71 -12.89
N LEU A 108 -20.46 -2.52 -12.06
CA LEU A 108 -19.87 -1.22 -11.83
C LEU A 108 -18.58 -0.99 -12.65
N TYR A 109 -17.90 -2.04 -13.04
CA TYR A 109 -16.72 -1.99 -13.91
C TYR A 109 -16.61 -3.26 -14.74
N GLU A 110 -15.78 -3.24 -15.79
CA GLU A 110 -15.54 -4.40 -16.68
C GLU A 110 -14.25 -5.12 -16.27
N PRO A 111 -14.33 -6.26 -15.53
CA PRO A 111 -13.13 -6.93 -15.03
C PRO A 111 -12.21 -7.46 -16.12
N THR A 112 -12.72 -7.70 -17.33
CA THR A 112 -11.92 -8.21 -18.46
C THR A 112 -10.94 -7.18 -19.01
N GLU A 113 -11.13 -5.89 -18.69
CA GLU A 113 -10.17 -4.83 -19.03
C GLU A 113 -8.92 -4.82 -18.14
N TYR A 114 -8.92 -5.64 -17.07
CA TYR A 114 -7.81 -5.73 -16.12
C TYR A 114 -7.10 -7.08 -16.25
N GLY A 115 -5.86 -7.07 -16.70
CA GLY A 115 -5.02 -8.26 -16.80
C GLY A 115 -4.57 -8.81 -15.42
N LYS A 116 -3.90 -9.95 -15.44
CA LYS A 116 -3.17 -10.41 -14.25
C LYS A 116 -1.92 -9.54 -14.06
N PRO A 117 -1.51 -9.21 -12.82
CA PRO A 117 -2.08 -9.64 -11.54
C PRO A 117 -3.19 -8.75 -10.99
N TRP A 118 -3.67 -7.74 -11.72
CA TRP A 118 -4.63 -6.75 -11.25
C TRP A 118 -5.99 -7.32 -10.82
N ARG A 119 -6.27 -8.57 -11.18
CA ARG A 119 -7.46 -9.33 -10.77
C ARG A 119 -7.06 -10.59 -10.00
N PRO A 120 -6.47 -10.48 -8.82
CA PRO A 120 -6.22 -11.66 -8.03
C PRO A 120 -7.57 -12.32 -7.66
N GLY A 121 -7.62 -13.63 -7.82
CA GLY A 121 -8.76 -14.42 -7.38
C GLY A 121 -8.72 -14.62 -5.87
N ALA A 122 -9.88 -14.85 -5.25
CA ALA A 122 -9.95 -15.30 -3.87
C ALA A 122 -10.77 -16.59 -3.79
N GLU A 123 -10.23 -17.60 -3.10
CA GLU A 123 -10.92 -18.88 -2.97
C GLU A 123 -12.25 -18.72 -2.23
N GLY A 124 -13.32 -19.28 -2.78
CA GLY A 124 -14.67 -19.18 -2.23
C GLY A 124 -15.40 -17.87 -2.53
N ILE A 125 -14.73 -16.86 -3.05
CA ILE A 125 -15.32 -15.58 -3.45
C ILE A 125 -15.57 -15.61 -4.96
N ARG A 126 -16.86 -15.61 -5.36
CA ARG A 126 -17.27 -15.63 -6.77
C ARG A 126 -17.71 -14.26 -7.28
N ASP A 127 -17.78 -13.27 -6.40
CA ASP A 127 -18.22 -11.93 -6.72
C ASP A 127 -17.04 -10.98 -6.87
N HIS A 128 -17.26 -9.86 -7.55
CA HIS A 128 -16.29 -8.78 -7.64
C HIS A 128 -16.50 -7.85 -6.45
N LEU A 129 -15.61 -7.91 -5.46
CA LEU A 129 -15.73 -7.17 -4.20
C LEU A 129 -14.73 -6.01 -4.08
N TRP A 130 -13.76 -5.96 -4.99
CA TRP A 130 -12.76 -4.89 -5.09
C TRP A 130 -12.44 -4.59 -6.55
N MET A 131 -11.92 -3.39 -6.77
CA MET A 131 -11.50 -2.92 -8.09
C MET A 131 -10.13 -2.28 -7.98
N PRO A 132 -9.13 -2.66 -8.80
CA PRO A 132 -7.86 -1.98 -8.85
C PRO A 132 -8.04 -0.59 -9.46
N LEU A 133 -7.54 0.43 -8.80
CA LEU A 133 -7.78 1.82 -9.14
C LEU A 133 -6.53 2.54 -9.67
N LYS A 134 -5.39 2.27 -9.05
CA LYS A 134 -4.09 2.83 -9.37
C LYS A 134 -3.06 1.73 -9.36
N ALA A 135 -2.04 1.82 -10.22
CA ALA A 135 -0.94 0.86 -10.29
C ALA A 135 0.41 1.57 -10.22
N ASP A 136 1.38 0.91 -9.60
CA ASP A 136 2.77 1.35 -9.57
C ASP A 136 3.73 0.20 -9.90
N LEU A 137 4.80 0.53 -10.60
CA LEU A 137 5.92 -0.38 -10.89
C LEU A 137 6.93 -0.29 -9.74
N LYS A 138 7.32 -1.41 -9.14
CA LYS A 138 8.15 -1.47 -7.93
C LYS A 138 9.59 -1.91 -8.20
N SER A 139 9.82 -2.90 -9.06
CA SER A 139 11.16 -3.45 -9.36
C SER A 139 12.03 -2.52 -10.20
N ILE A 140 12.21 -1.28 -9.72
CA ILE A 140 12.97 -0.24 -10.41
C ILE A 140 13.89 0.51 -9.44
N VAL A 141 14.96 1.06 -10.02
CA VAL A 141 15.91 1.93 -9.32
C VAL A 141 16.01 3.25 -10.06
N TRP A 142 15.68 4.32 -9.38
CA TRP A 142 15.80 5.68 -9.87
C TRP A 142 17.24 6.18 -9.76
N TYR A 143 17.64 7.00 -10.72
CA TYR A 143 18.93 7.71 -10.76
C TYR A 143 18.79 9.06 -11.46
N ARG A 144 19.75 9.97 -11.26
CA ARG A 144 19.73 11.28 -11.95
C ARG A 144 19.98 11.07 -13.45
N LYS A 145 19.14 11.69 -14.26
CA LYS A 145 19.22 11.60 -15.71
C LYS A 145 20.60 12.05 -16.21
N GLY A 146 21.26 11.20 -16.98
CA GLY A 146 22.62 11.39 -17.43
C GLY A 146 23.70 10.72 -16.55
N GLU A 147 23.32 10.21 -15.38
CA GLU A 147 24.22 9.52 -14.42
C GLU A 147 23.85 8.03 -14.32
N ALA A 148 23.65 7.36 -15.47
CA ALA A 148 23.22 5.96 -15.50
C ALA A 148 24.18 5.06 -14.68
N PRO A 149 23.65 4.20 -13.78
CA PRO A 149 24.48 3.37 -12.93
C PRO A 149 25.18 2.26 -13.72
N GLN A 150 26.32 1.80 -13.19
CA GLN A 150 26.88 0.54 -13.66
C GLN A 150 25.96 -0.60 -13.23
N LEU A 151 25.61 -1.49 -14.16
CA LEU A 151 24.65 -2.59 -13.95
C LEU A 151 25.30 -3.72 -13.12
N ARG A 152 25.63 -3.43 -11.88
CA ARG A 152 26.18 -4.33 -10.85
C ARG A 152 25.69 -3.92 -9.47
N PRO A 153 25.74 -4.80 -8.45
CA PRO A 153 25.38 -4.46 -7.09
C PRO A 153 26.11 -3.19 -6.60
N ALA A 154 25.34 -2.24 -6.11
CA ALA A 154 25.86 -0.97 -5.62
C ALA A 154 26.15 -1.03 -4.11
N PRO A 155 27.18 -0.32 -3.61
CA PRO A 155 27.46 -0.22 -2.19
C PRO A 155 26.39 0.60 -1.47
N LEU A 156 26.21 0.39 -0.15
CA LEU A 156 25.21 1.13 0.66
C LEU A 156 25.36 2.65 0.52
N ALA A 157 26.58 3.15 0.34
CA ALA A 157 26.86 4.58 0.19
C ALA A 157 26.16 5.22 -1.01
N SER A 158 25.87 4.47 -2.07
CA SER A 158 25.17 4.97 -3.26
C SER A 158 23.66 5.06 -3.09
N TRP A 159 23.09 4.38 -2.10
CA TRP A 159 21.65 4.25 -1.97
C TRP A 159 21.00 5.36 -1.16
N CYS A 160 19.89 5.88 -1.68
CA CYS A 160 18.93 6.73 -1.00
C CYS A 160 17.87 5.80 -0.39
N ILE A 161 17.80 5.71 0.92
CA ILE A 161 16.88 4.85 1.64
C ILE A 161 16.21 5.66 2.75
N GLY A 162 14.88 5.57 2.85
CA GLY A 162 14.08 6.10 3.94
C GLY A 162 13.04 5.05 4.33
N MET A 163 12.89 4.81 5.65
CA MET A 163 11.98 3.79 6.19
C MET A 163 10.74 4.38 6.84
N GLY A 164 10.75 5.69 7.12
CA GLY A 164 9.67 6.36 7.81
C GLY A 164 8.45 6.58 6.92
N ASP A 165 7.28 6.20 7.41
CA ASP A 165 5.95 6.51 6.87
C ASP A 165 4.90 6.38 7.99
N ASP A 166 5.07 7.14 9.06
CA ASP A 166 4.21 7.13 10.23
C ASP A 166 3.86 5.70 10.71
N GLY A 167 2.58 5.33 10.79
CA GLY A 167 2.12 4.01 11.19
C GLY A 167 2.45 2.88 10.22
N ALA A 168 2.78 3.19 8.97
CA ALA A 168 3.14 2.22 7.95
C ALA A 168 4.66 2.03 7.79
N SER A 169 5.50 2.67 8.64
CA SER A 169 6.95 2.59 8.57
C SER A 169 7.44 1.14 8.44
N GLY A 170 8.44 0.93 7.58
CA GLY A 170 9.01 -0.39 7.29
C GLY A 170 8.66 -0.93 5.90
N TRP A 171 7.52 -0.51 5.30
CA TRP A 171 7.16 -0.94 3.95
C TRP A 171 8.24 -0.60 2.89
N PRO A 172 8.99 0.52 2.95
CA PRO A 172 10.01 0.73 1.94
C PRO A 172 11.13 -0.32 1.95
N GLY A 173 11.35 -0.94 3.11
CA GLY A 173 12.33 -2.02 3.22
C GLY A 173 11.75 -3.39 2.90
N SER A 174 10.43 -3.62 3.06
CA SER A 174 9.80 -4.84 2.55
C SER A 174 9.92 -4.91 1.03
N ASP A 175 9.74 -3.80 0.30
CA ASP A 175 9.94 -3.71 -1.15
C ASP A 175 11.34 -4.23 -1.58
N TRP A 176 12.38 -3.94 -0.80
CA TRP A 176 13.73 -4.46 -1.07
C TRP A 176 13.80 -5.99 -0.95
N ILE A 177 13.20 -6.54 0.10
CA ILE A 177 13.19 -7.98 0.37
C ILE A 177 12.34 -8.71 -0.67
N GLU A 178 11.21 -8.14 -1.01
CA GLU A 178 10.26 -8.68 -1.99
C GLU A 178 10.89 -8.76 -3.37
N ASP A 179 11.50 -7.67 -3.83
CA ASP A 179 12.19 -7.65 -5.11
C ASP A 179 13.41 -8.60 -5.12
N LEU A 180 14.18 -8.65 -4.02
CA LEU A 180 15.27 -9.64 -3.88
C LEU A 180 14.76 -11.08 -3.99
N ILE A 181 13.69 -11.42 -3.32
CA ILE A 181 13.07 -12.76 -3.40
C ILE A 181 12.59 -13.02 -4.81
N LEU A 182 11.90 -12.05 -5.43
CA LEU A 182 11.37 -12.17 -6.79
C LEU A 182 12.47 -12.41 -7.80
N GLN A 183 13.54 -11.62 -7.78
CA GLN A 183 14.63 -11.74 -8.77
C GLN A 183 15.51 -12.98 -8.54
N ARG A 184 15.64 -13.45 -7.30
CA ARG A 184 16.41 -14.67 -6.98
C ARG A 184 15.62 -15.95 -7.27
N MET A 185 14.34 -15.98 -6.87
CA MET A 185 13.56 -17.22 -6.84
C MET A 185 12.57 -17.32 -8.02
N GLY A 186 12.22 -16.20 -8.63
CA GLY A 186 11.24 -16.12 -9.72
C GLY A 186 9.79 -16.14 -9.24
N PRO A 187 8.85 -15.84 -10.17
CA PRO A 187 7.46 -15.54 -9.82
C PRO A 187 6.69 -16.68 -9.15
N VAL A 188 7.02 -17.93 -9.45
CA VAL A 188 6.31 -19.10 -8.88
C VAL A 188 6.60 -19.25 -7.38
N LEU A 189 7.87 -19.17 -6.99
CA LEU A 189 8.26 -19.29 -5.58
C LEU A 189 7.92 -18.04 -4.80
N TYR A 190 8.04 -16.87 -5.43
CA TYR A 190 7.59 -15.59 -4.87
C TYR A 190 6.10 -15.64 -4.51
N ALA A 191 5.23 -16.05 -5.44
CA ALA A 191 3.81 -16.16 -5.18
C ALA A 191 3.49 -17.12 -4.01
N ARG A 192 4.19 -18.27 -3.95
CA ARG A 192 4.03 -19.21 -2.83
C ARG A 192 4.47 -18.63 -1.49
N TRP A 193 5.52 -17.81 -1.48
CA TRP A 193 5.95 -17.11 -0.28
C TRP A 193 4.94 -16.02 0.12
N ALA A 194 4.51 -15.19 -0.81
CA ALA A 194 3.53 -14.13 -0.59
C ALA A 194 2.19 -14.67 -0.04
N THR A 195 1.76 -15.85 -0.50
CA THR A 195 0.53 -16.52 -0.03
C THR A 195 0.75 -17.45 1.18
N GLY A 196 1.97 -17.52 1.68
CA GLY A 196 2.30 -18.32 2.86
C GLY A 196 2.46 -19.82 2.62
N ASP A 197 2.54 -20.29 1.36
CA ASP A 197 2.79 -21.69 0.99
C ASP A 197 4.28 -22.05 0.95
N LEU A 198 5.14 -21.06 1.10
CA LEU A 198 6.56 -21.22 1.32
C LEU A 198 6.92 -20.58 2.67
N GLU A 199 7.70 -21.27 3.48
CA GLU A 199 8.04 -20.80 4.83
C GLU A 199 9.01 -19.61 4.78
N TRP A 200 8.88 -18.69 5.74
CA TRP A 200 9.81 -17.60 5.97
C TRP A 200 11.23 -18.08 6.30
N THR A 201 11.33 -19.27 6.91
CA THR A 201 12.59 -19.91 7.28
C THR A 201 13.22 -20.77 6.18
N ASP A 202 12.66 -20.78 4.97
CA ASP A 202 13.27 -21.39 3.79
C ASP A 202 14.64 -20.74 3.50
N ASP A 203 15.66 -21.54 3.25
CA ASP A 203 17.03 -21.04 3.07
C ASP A 203 17.17 -20.04 1.90
N ARG A 204 16.29 -20.09 0.90
CA ARG A 204 16.26 -19.13 -0.21
C ARG A 204 15.72 -17.77 0.21
N VAL A 205 14.71 -17.75 1.09
CA VAL A 205 14.17 -16.53 1.71
C VAL A 205 15.23 -15.91 2.61
N ILE A 206 15.84 -16.72 3.49
CA ILE A 206 16.93 -16.27 4.36
C ILE A 206 18.07 -15.68 3.53
N ALA A 207 18.47 -16.30 2.42
CA ALA A 207 19.55 -15.78 1.58
C ALA A 207 19.24 -14.42 0.91
N ALA A 208 17.96 -14.08 0.69
CA ALA A 208 17.57 -12.75 0.23
C ALA A 208 17.75 -11.71 1.36
N TRP A 209 17.29 -12.03 2.56
CA TRP A 209 17.47 -11.20 3.75
C TRP A 209 18.94 -11.00 4.12
N ASP A 210 19.76 -12.07 4.08
CA ASP A 210 21.20 -12.01 4.34
C ASP A 210 21.93 -11.11 3.35
N ALA A 211 21.51 -11.11 2.07
CA ALA A 211 22.10 -10.22 1.06
C ALA A 211 21.82 -8.74 1.38
N TRP A 212 20.60 -8.41 1.81
CA TRP A 212 20.23 -7.07 2.21
C TRP A 212 20.87 -6.65 3.53
N ALA A 213 20.78 -7.47 4.57
CA ALA A 213 21.43 -7.23 5.86
C ALA A 213 22.95 -7.08 5.72
N GLY A 214 23.58 -7.91 4.88
CA GLY A 214 25.01 -7.82 4.58
C GLY A 214 25.42 -6.52 3.87
N MET A 215 24.55 -5.92 3.07
CA MET A 215 24.76 -4.57 2.52
C MET A 215 24.70 -3.51 3.61
N LEU A 216 23.67 -3.57 4.48
CA LEU A 216 23.46 -2.61 5.57
C LEU A 216 24.60 -2.69 6.63
N ALA A 217 25.07 -3.89 6.96
CA ALA A 217 26.10 -4.14 7.95
C ALA A 217 27.48 -3.55 7.58
N ARG A 218 27.67 -3.11 6.32
CA ARG A 218 28.91 -2.43 5.91
C ARG A 218 29.06 -1.02 6.48
N ASP A 219 27.95 -0.36 6.82
CA ASP A 219 27.91 0.96 7.45
C ASP A 219 26.64 1.04 8.34
N PRO A 220 26.69 0.48 9.57
CA PRO A 220 25.55 0.46 10.48
C PRO A 220 25.06 1.87 10.88
N ASP A 221 25.97 2.83 10.98
CA ASP A 221 25.63 4.21 11.32
C ASP A 221 24.81 4.86 10.19
N ARG A 222 25.16 4.57 8.95
CA ARG A 222 24.38 5.02 7.79
C ARG A 222 23.02 4.32 7.75
N ALA A 223 22.96 3.02 7.98
CA ALA A 223 21.71 2.27 8.09
C ALA A 223 20.80 2.86 9.18
N GLY A 224 21.33 3.22 10.34
CA GLY A 224 20.58 3.88 11.40
C GLY A 224 20.02 5.26 11.00
N ARG A 225 20.76 6.06 10.21
CA ARG A 225 20.23 7.33 9.67
C ARG A 225 19.13 7.11 8.65
N MET A 226 19.25 6.10 7.77
CA MET A 226 18.26 5.70 6.79
C MET A 226 16.98 5.19 7.44
N LEU A 227 17.08 4.48 8.56
CA LEU A 227 15.95 4.01 9.36
C LEU A 227 15.05 5.18 9.82
N LEU A 228 15.65 6.32 10.16
CA LEU A 228 14.94 7.50 10.67
C LEU A 228 14.50 8.48 9.57
N ALA A 229 14.92 8.27 8.33
CA ALA A 229 14.56 9.12 7.21
C ALA A 229 13.16 8.79 6.69
N ASP A 230 12.36 9.81 6.36
CA ASP A 230 11.10 9.65 5.65
C ASP A 230 11.36 9.19 4.21
N HIS A 231 10.58 8.23 3.72
CA HIS A 231 10.72 7.69 2.35
C HIS A 231 10.44 8.73 1.26
N ARG A 232 9.68 9.77 1.58
CA ARG A 232 9.38 10.90 0.68
C ARG A 232 10.52 11.93 0.62
N GLY A 233 11.52 11.78 1.49
CA GLY A 233 12.57 12.78 1.68
C GLY A 233 12.15 13.93 2.60
N PRO A 234 12.99 14.98 2.72
CA PRO A 234 12.70 16.11 3.60
C PRO A 234 11.51 16.93 3.12
N VAL A 235 10.68 17.41 4.05
CA VAL A 235 9.54 18.29 3.77
C VAL A 235 9.98 19.50 2.95
N GLY A 236 9.27 19.78 1.85
CA GLY A 236 9.61 20.86 0.92
C GLY A 236 10.84 20.59 0.05
N GLY A 237 11.37 19.37 0.10
CA GLY A 237 12.47 18.91 -0.75
C GLY A 237 11.99 18.32 -2.08
N HIS A 238 12.91 17.66 -2.78
CA HIS A 238 12.65 16.99 -4.05
C HIS A 238 12.92 15.48 -3.95
N GLY A 239 12.30 14.81 -2.97
CA GLY A 239 12.52 13.40 -2.71
C GLY A 239 13.91 13.11 -2.12
N LEU A 240 14.23 11.83 -1.95
CA LEU A 240 15.53 11.41 -1.45
C LEU A 240 16.62 11.58 -2.52
N LEU A 241 16.37 11.12 -3.74
CA LEU A 241 17.34 11.11 -4.83
C LEU A 241 17.77 12.52 -5.25
N LEU A 242 16.82 13.41 -5.53
CA LEU A 242 17.10 14.76 -6.04
C LEU A 242 17.45 15.74 -4.92
N GLY A 243 17.22 15.37 -3.66
CA GLY A 243 17.69 16.08 -2.47
C GLY A 243 19.21 16.02 -2.28
N GLY A 244 19.89 15.07 -2.90
CA GLY A 244 21.34 14.91 -2.88
C GLY A 244 21.87 13.98 -1.79
N GLY A 245 23.17 13.64 -1.89
CA GLY A 245 23.86 12.78 -0.92
C GLY A 245 23.83 11.28 -1.21
N CYS A 246 23.18 10.86 -2.29
CA CYS A 246 23.09 9.49 -2.78
C CYS A 246 22.79 9.49 -4.28
N ASP A 247 22.94 8.37 -4.98
CA ASP A 247 22.91 8.27 -6.43
C ASP A 247 21.77 7.40 -6.96
N LEU A 248 21.25 6.48 -6.13
CA LEU A 248 20.30 5.44 -6.48
C LEU A 248 19.17 5.39 -5.45
N GLU A 249 17.93 5.26 -5.91
CA GLU A 249 16.77 5.10 -5.05
C GLU A 249 15.90 3.92 -5.52
N HIS A 250 15.79 2.87 -4.69
CA HIS A 250 14.88 1.76 -4.94
C HIS A 250 13.51 2.12 -4.37
N GLN A 251 12.62 2.56 -5.22
CA GLN A 251 11.24 2.92 -4.89
C GLN A 251 10.34 2.82 -6.11
N GLY A 252 9.05 2.57 -5.91
CA GLY A 252 8.08 2.45 -6.98
C GLY A 252 7.93 3.70 -7.86
N SER A 253 7.17 3.56 -8.93
CA SER A 253 6.95 4.64 -9.91
C SER A 253 6.26 5.88 -9.31
N PHE A 254 5.64 5.75 -8.15
CA PHE A 254 5.04 6.85 -7.38
C PHE A 254 6.09 7.85 -6.83
N ALA A 255 7.36 7.44 -6.66
CA ALA A 255 8.43 8.31 -6.13
C ALA A 255 8.59 9.62 -6.92
N ARG A 256 8.20 9.62 -8.20
CA ARG A 256 8.18 10.83 -9.04
C ARG A 256 7.32 11.96 -8.47
N ALA A 257 6.27 11.64 -7.73
CA ALA A 257 5.47 12.65 -7.06
C ALA A 257 6.29 13.44 -6.03
N PHE A 258 7.23 12.78 -5.36
CA PHE A 258 8.11 13.40 -4.36
C PHE A 258 9.20 14.28 -4.99
N TYR A 259 9.54 14.05 -6.26
CA TYR A 259 10.50 14.91 -7.00
C TYR A 259 9.88 16.22 -7.46
N GLY A 260 8.55 16.36 -7.46
CA GLY A 260 7.82 17.57 -7.83
C GLY A 260 8.13 18.01 -9.26
N ASP A 261 8.39 19.31 -9.43
CA ASP A 261 8.73 19.95 -10.71
C ASP A 261 10.06 19.45 -11.32
N ARG A 262 10.94 18.85 -10.50
CA ARG A 262 12.20 18.23 -10.92
C ARG A 262 12.07 16.78 -11.37
N SER A 263 10.88 16.21 -11.40
CA SER A 263 10.64 14.80 -11.80
C SER A 263 11.20 14.43 -13.18
N GLY A 264 11.38 15.40 -14.07
CA GLY A 264 12.03 15.24 -15.38
C GLY A 264 13.54 15.02 -15.33
N GLU A 265 14.19 15.25 -14.18
CA GLU A 265 15.62 15.03 -13.95
C GLU A 265 15.93 13.59 -13.51
N ALA A 266 14.92 12.79 -13.22
CA ALA A 266 15.08 11.39 -12.85
C ALA A 266 14.84 10.45 -14.05
N ALA A 267 15.58 9.35 -14.07
CA ALA A 267 15.40 8.21 -14.95
C ALA A 267 15.49 6.93 -14.13
N PHE A 268 15.14 5.77 -14.67
CA PHE A 268 15.22 4.52 -13.93
C PHE A 268 15.75 3.35 -14.78
N GLU A 269 16.24 2.34 -14.09
CA GLU A 269 16.61 1.03 -14.59
C GLU A 269 15.84 -0.07 -13.85
N ASP A 270 15.80 -1.28 -14.43
CA ASP A 270 15.32 -2.46 -13.71
C ASP A 270 16.24 -2.78 -12.53
N SER A 271 15.67 -2.99 -11.35
CA SER A 271 16.40 -3.22 -10.10
C SER A 271 17.31 -4.44 -10.09
N ALA A 272 16.91 -5.50 -10.78
CA ALA A 272 17.53 -6.84 -10.75
C ALA A 272 19.06 -6.83 -10.84
N ARG A 273 19.65 -5.92 -11.62
CA ARG A 273 21.10 -5.85 -11.80
C ARG A 273 21.83 -5.07 -10.72
N LEU A 274 21.11 -4.26 -9.97
CA LEU A 274 21.67 -3.34 -8.96
C LEU A 274 21.50 -3.86 -7.53
N LEU A 275 20.59 -4.82 -7.32
CA LEU A 275 20.29 -5.38 -6.01
C LEU A 275 21.49 -6.11 -5.38
N PRO A 276 21.62 -6.07 -4.03
CA PRO A 276 22.69 -6.76 -3.31
C PRO A 276 22.67 -8.27 -3.57
N GLY A 277 23.88 -8.86 -3.69
CA GLY A 277 24.04 -10.27 -4.03
C GLY A 277 23.85 -10.62 -5.50
N GLY A 278 23.47 -9.64 -6.35
CA GLY A 278 23.34 -9.79 -7.80
C GLY A 278 24.69 -9.74 -8.54
N PRO A 279 24.70 -9.43 -9.87
CA PRO A 279 23.53 -9.04 -10.66
C PRO A 279 22.58 -10.20 -10.98
N TYR A 280 21.28 -9.94 -10.94
CA TYR A 280 20.26 -10.92 -11.31
C TYR A 280 19.73 -10.66 -12.73
N THR A 281 19.08 -11.67 -13.30
CA THR A 281 18.28 -11.49 -14.52
C THR A 281 16.87 -11.08 -14.13
N VAL A 282 16.26 -10.13 -14.83
CA VAL A 282 14.85 -9.75 -14.62
C VAL A 282 13.97 -10.98 -14.85
N ARG A 283 13.31 -11.48 -13.81
CA ARG A 283 12.42 -12.64 -13.83
C ARG A 283 10.96 -12.28 -13.88
N ALA A 284 10.61 -11.17 -13.23
CA ALA A 284 9.30 -10.56 -13.20
C ALA A 284 9.45 -9.10 -12.74
N HIS A 285 8.42 -8.28 -12.94
CA HIS A 285 8.34 -6.97 -12.31
C HIS A 285 7.40 -7.06 -11.13
N GLU A 286 7.85 -6.58 -9.98
CA GLU A 286 6.98 -6.32 -8.85
C GLU A 286 6.16 -5.06 -9.12
N VAL A 287 4.89 -5.12 -8.73
CA VAL A 287 3.92 -4.04 -8.92
C VAL A 287 3.00 -3.95 -7.71
N SER A 288 2.50 -2.76 -7.42
CA SER A 288 1.44 -2.57 -6.44
C SER A 288 0.19 -1.98 -7.09
N ALA A 289 -0.94 -2.11 -6.42
CA ALA A 289 -2.18 -1.44 -6.81
C ALA A 289 -2.96 -1.00 -5.59
N ASP A 290 -3.56 0.19 -5.68
CA ASP A 290 -4.57 0.62 -4.72
C ASP A 290 -5.92 0.07 -5.15
N PHE A 291 -6.61 -0.63 -4.23
CA PHE A 291 -7.89 -1.28 -4.49
C PHE A 291 -9.02 -0.55 -3.78
N ALA A 292 -10.07 -0.20 -4.54
CA ALA A 292 -11.30 0.34 -3.99
C ALA A 292 -12.30 -0.77 -3.68
N ALA A 293 -12.97 -0.69 -2.53
CA ALA A 293 -14.04 -1.59 -2.12
C ALA A 293 -15.23 -0.80 -1.54
N LEU A 294 -16.44 -1.33 -1.68
CA LEU A 294 -17.67 -0.79 -1.11
C LEU A 294 -17.99 -1.48 0.21
N PHE A 295 -18.21 -0.68 1.26
CA PHE A 295 -18.79 -1.09 2.53
C PHE A 295 -20.25 -0.62 2.65
N GLY A 296 -20.58 0.54 2.10
CA GLY A 296 -21.93 1.10 2.06
C GLY A 296 -22.80 0.52 0.92
N GLU A 297 -24.12 0.68 1.06
CA GLU A 297 -25.11 0.22 0.07
C GLU A 297 -25.68 1.38 -0.77
N GLY A 298 -25.25 2.62 -0.51
CA GLY A 298 -25.78 3.83 -1.11
C GLY A 298 -25.61 3.88 -2.63
N GLY A 299 -26.65 4.31 -3.35
CA GLY A 299 -26.63 4.45 -4.81
C GLY A 299 -25.54 5.44 -5.29
N GLN A 300 -25.30 6.51 -4.53
CA GLN A 300 -24.26 7.49 -4.85
C GLN A 300 -22.84 6.90 -4.73
N ALA A 301 -22.58 6.06 -3.72
CA ALA A 301 -21.30 5.38 -3.57
C ALA A 301 -21.04 4.41 -4.73
N ARG A 302 -22.08 3.67 -5.17
CA ARG A 302 -22.00 2.80 -6.35
C ARG A 302 -21.74 3.59 -7.63
N GLU A 303 -22.42 4.72 -7.80
CA GLU A 303 -22.20 5.60 -8.96
C GLU A 303 -20.77 6.18 -8.94
N LEU A 304 -20.25 6.55 -7.76
CA LEU A 304 -18.89 7.05 -7.63
C LEU A 304 -17.87 5.99 -8.03
N ILE A 305 -18.01 4.73 -7.59
CA ILE A 305 -17.15 3.62 -8.06
C ILE A 305 -17.24 3.46 -9.58
N ARG A 306 -18.46 3.50 -10.16
CA ARG A 306 -18.64 3.40 -11.62
C ARG A 306 -17.91 4.52 -12.36
N ARG A 307 -17.96 5.76 -11.85
CA ARG A 307 -17.23 6.90 -12.41
C ARG A 307 -15.71 6.71 -12.30
N LEU A 308 -15.21 6.30 -11.15
CA LEU A 308 -13.79 6.01 -10.94
C LEU A 308 -13.28 4.88 -11.84
N ALA A 309 -14.13 3.89 -12.14
CA ALA A 309 -13.81 2.79 -13.04
C ALA A 309 -13.78 3.21 -14.52
N SER A 310 -14.38 4.34 -14.86
CA SER A 310 -14.47 4.76 -16.26
C SER A 310 -13.09 5.08 -16.85
N ARG A 311 -12.92 4.71 -18.12
CA ARG A 311 -11.69 5.01 -18.86
C ARG A 311 -11.33 6.49 -18.82
N ASP A 312 -12.30 7.38 -19.03
CA ASP A 312 -12.09 8.82 -19.08
C ASP A 312 -11.57 9.36 -17.74
N ALA A 313 -12.14 8.90 -16.61
CA ALA A 313 -11.70 9.32 -15.29
C ALA A 313 -10.27 8.85 -14.98
N GLN A 314 -9.94 7.62 -15.33
CA GLN A 314 -8.60 7.06 -15.12
C GLN A 314 -7.56 7.70 -16.04
N GLU A 315 -7.92 8.02 -17.29
CA GLU A 315 -7.05 8.75 -18.21
C GLU A 315 -6.80 10.19 -17.71
N GLU A 316 -7.85 10.87 -17.23
CA GLU A 316 -7.74 12.22 -16.69
C GLU A 316 -6.88 12.24 -15.43
N TRP A 317 -7.09 11.32 -14.51
CA TRP A 317 -6.27 11.19 -13.31
C TRP A 317 -4.81 10.90 -13.65
N GLY A 318 -4.58 9.97 -14.57
CA GLY A 318 -3.25 9.71 -15.11
C GLY A 318 -2.57 10.95 -15.67
N ARG A 319 -3.30 11.79 -16.40
CA ARG A 319 -2.79 13.02 -17.02
C ARG A 319 -2.47 14.11 -16.00
N LYS A 320 -3.27 14.27 -14.95
CA LYS A 320 -3.11 15.29 -13.91
C LYS A 320 -2.15 14.85 -12.80
N GLY A 321 -2.33 13.66 -12.27
CA GLY A 321 -1.68 13.18 -11.07
C GLY A 321 -0.47 12.25 -11.25
N GLY A 322 -0.01 12.02 -12.48
CA GLY A 322 1.11 11.13 -12.68
C GLY A 322 0.80 9.63 -12.43
N VAL A 323 -0.44 9.27 -12.13
CA VAL A 323 -0.92 7.93 -11.76
C VAL A 323 -0.97 7.01 -12.98
N PHE A 324 -0.66 5.73 -12.81
CA PHE A 324 -0.85 4.69 -13.83
C PHE A 324 -2.14 3.93 -13.56
N SER A 325 -2.91 3.69 -14.63
CA SER A 325 -4.10 2.84 -14.53
C SER A 325 -3.74 1.37 -14.75
N PRO A 326 -4.30 0.45 -13.95
CA PRO A 326 -4.22 -0.98 -14.21
C PRO A 326 -5.17 -1.45 -15.31
N ASN A 327 -6.06 -0.57 -15.81
CA ASN A 327 -7.01 -0.87 -16.89
C ASN A 327 -6.30 -0.80 -18.25
N ALA A 328 -6.27 -1.91 -18.98
CA ALA A 328 -5.61 -2.03 -20.28
C ALA A 328 -6.27 -1.17 -21.38
N ALA A 329 -7.53 -0.73 -21.19
CA ALA A 329 -8.23 0.16 -22.12
C ALA A 329 -7.79 1.64 -22.00
N VAL A 330 -7.09 2.01 -20.90
CA VAL A 330 -6.56 3.35 -20.70
C VAL A 330 -5.25 3.52 -21.48
N PRO A 331 -5.14 4.51 -22.36
CA PRO A 331 -3.94 4.67 -23.17
C PRO A 331 -2.71 5.05 -22.33
N PRO A 332 -1.51 4.61 -22.74
CA PRO A 332 -0.29 4.95 -22.04
C PRO A 332 -0.01 6.45 -22.13
N LYS A 333 0.59 7.01 -21.07
CA LYS A 333 0.96 8.42 -21.00
C LYS A 333 2.05 8.78 -22.01
N LYS A 334 2.19 10.08 -22.30
CA LYS A 334 3.07 10.60 -23.37
C LYS A 334 4.53 10.83 -22.93
N GLY A 335 4.84 10.96 -21.64
CA GLY A 335 6.19 11.19 -21.12
C GLY A 335 7.16 10.03 -21.43
N ALA A 336 8.46 10.30 -21.52
CA ALA A 336 9.45 9.25 -21.79
C ALA A 336 9.48 8.19 -20.69
N VAL A 337 9.54 8.62 -19.44
CA VAL A 337 9.48 7.72 -18.26
C VAL A 337 8.12 7.01 -18.19
N ASP A 338 7.02 7.73 -18.46
CA ASP A 338 5.68 7.15 -18.44
C ASP A 338 5.50 6.04 -19.49
N LYS A 339 6.02 6.25 -20.71
CA LYS A 339 6.03 5.23 -21.75
C LYS A 339 6.81 3.99 -21.33
N GLU A 340 7.92 4.20 -20.64
CA GLU A 340 8.79 3.11 -20.20
C GLU A 340 8.15 2.29 -19.07
N VAL A 341 7.45 2.93 -18.12
CA VAL A 341 6.64 2.25 -17.11
C VAL A 341 5.48 1.51 -17.78
N SER A 342 4.73 2.17 -18.65
CA SER A 342 3.60 1.55 -19.36
C SER A 342 4.05 0.35 -20.21
N ARG A 343 5.24 0.42 -20.83
CA ARG A 343 5.82 -0.70 -21.57
C ARG A 343 6.04 -1.93 -20.68
N ARG A 344 6.50 -1.74 -19.43
CA ARG A 344 6.66 -2.87 -18.49
C ARG A 344 5.33 -3.45 -18.04
N PHE A 345 4.31 -2.63 -17.87
CA PHE A 345 2.97 -3.12 -17.54
C PHE A 345 2.31 -3.94 -18.66
N THR A 346 2.76 -3.77 -19.89
CA THR A 346 2.18 -4.44 -21.08
C THR A 346 3.10 -5.46 -21.73
N ASP A 347 4.33 -5.65 -21.23
CA ASP A 347 5.28 -6.61 -21.81
C ASP A 347 4.88 -8.06 -21.49
N GLN A 348 4.30 -8.73 -22.47
CA GLN A 348 3.86 -10.12 -22.37
C GLN A 348 4.99 -11.12 -22.03
N ARG A 349 6.26 -10.75 -22.22
CA ARG A 349 7.41 -11.62 -21.98
C ARG A 349 7.79 -11.72 -20.51
N VAL A 350 7.56 -10.67 -19.76
CA VAL A 350 7.93 -10.54 -18.34
C VAL A 350 6.66 -10.53 -17.48
N PRO A 351 6.48 -11.51 -16.57
CA PRO A 351 5.34 -11.51 -15.67
C PRO A 351 5.36 -10.29 -14.74
N LEU A 352 4.18 -9.89 -14.27
CA LEU A 352 3.99 -8.97 -13.17
C LEU A 352 3.63 -9.76 -11.92
N CYS A 353 4.14 -9.36 -10.75
CA CYS A 353 3.77 -9.92 -9.45
C CYS A 353 3.33 -8.80 -8.52
N LEU A 354 2.20 -8.97 -7.85
CA LEU A 354 1.79 -8.03 -6.80
C LEU A 354 2.82 -8.05 -5.67
N ASP A 355 3.06 -6.90 -5.10
CA ASP A 355 3.75 -6.67 -3.85
C ASP A 355 3.29 -7.69 -2.80
N ALA A 356 4.21 -8.43 -2.20
CA ALA A 356 3.86 -9.54 -1.33
C ALA A 356 3.28 -9.06 -0.01
N SER A 357 3.76 -7.95 0.54
CA SER A 357 3.24 -7.38 1.78
C SER A 357 1.78 -6.92 1.62
N ASP A 358 1.43 -6.41 0.44
CA ASP A 358 0.06 -6.03 0.08
C ASP A 358 -0.89 -7.23 -0.11
N VAL A 359 -0.33 -8.42 -0.37
CA VAL A 359 -1.06 -9.69 -0.49
C VAL A 359 -1.23 -10.38 0.85
N MET A 360 -0.31 -10.18 1.79
CA MET A 360 -0.28 -10.86 3.08
C MET A 360 -1.44 -10.45 4.00
N PRO A 361 -1.90 -11.35 4.90
CA PRO A 361 -2.77 -10.95 6.01
C PRO A 361 -2.11 -9.87 6.87
N ALA A 362 -2.92 -8.97 7.44
CA ALA A 362 -2.45 -7.82 8.20
C ALA A 362 -1.38 -8.16 9.26
N ALA A 363 -1.64 -9.17 10.10
CA ALA A 363 -0.70 -9.56 11.15
C ALA A 363 0.67 -10.05 10.62
N VAL A 364 0.67 -10.74 9.47
CA VAL A 364 1.93 -11.24 8.85
C VAL A 364 2.71 -10.09 8.26
N ARG A 365 2.03 -9.17 7.57
CA ARG A 365 2.63 -7.95 7.03
C ARG A 365 3.26 -7.09 8.13
N ASP A 366 2.53 -6.85 9.23
CA ASP A 366 3.03 -6.03 10.34
C ASP A 366 4.28 -6.65 10.98
N ALA A 367 4.30 -7.97 11.18
CA ALA A 367 5.49 -8.69 11.62
C ALA A 367 6.65 -8.61 10.60
N PHE A 368 6.34 -8.56 9.32
CA PHE A 368 7.33 -8.36 8.26
C PHE A 368 7.95 -6.95 8.35
N TYR A 369 7.14 -5.90 8.45
CA TYR A 369 7.62 -4.52 8.60
C TYR A 369 8.47 -4.36 9.87
N GLU A 370 8.06 -4.92 10.99
CA GLU A 370 8.85 -4.93 12.22
C GLU A 370 10.21 -5.60 12.02
N ALA A 371 10.24 -6.78 11.37
CA ALA A 371 11.50 -7.49 11.10
C ALA A 371 12.44 -6.70 10.19
N VAL A 372 11.89 -5.96 9.20
CA VAL A 372 12.64 -5.03 8.36
C VAL A 372 13.29 -3.93 9.19
N LEU A 373 12.51 -3.24 10.02
CA LEU A 373 13.02 -2.16 10.89
C LEU A 373 14.08 -2.67 11.87
N LEU A 374 13.85 -3.83 12.49
CA LEU A 374 14.82 -4.48 13.39
C LEU A 374 16.11 -4.88 12.66
N THR A 375 16.00 -5.37 11.42
CA THR A 375 17.20 -5.71 10.64
C THR A 375 18.00 -4.48 10.27
N MET A 376 17.34 -3.37 9.99
CA MET A 376 18.00 -2.11 9.68
C MET A 376 18.65 -1.47 10.91
N ALA A 377 17.99 -1.58 12.07
CA ALA A 377 18.54 -1.14 13.35
C ALA A 377 19.77 -1.96 13.79
N HIS A 378 19.75 -3.27 13.50
CA HIS A 378 20.77 -4.24 13.94
C HIS A 378 21.24 -5.13 12.78
N PRO A 379 21.87 -4.57 11.73
CA PRO A 379 22.14 -5.30 10.48
C PRO A 379 23.19 -6.41 10.60
N ALA A 380 23.98 -6.42 11.67
CA ALA A 380 24.96 -7.47 11.95
C ALA A 380 24.37 -8.70 12.66
N GLU A 381 23.15 -8.59 13.16
CA GLU A 381 22.47 -9.72 13.81
C GLU A 381 21.94 -10.75 12.80
N PRO A 382 21.92 -12.05 13.17
CA PRO A 382 21.33 -13.07 12.31
C PRO A 382 19.86 -12.76 11.96
N VAL A 383 19.47 -12.94 10.71
CA VAL A 383 18.08 -12.69 10.27
C VAL A 383 17.12 -13.82 10.68
N ARG A 384 17.62 -15.06 10.77
CA ARG A 384 16.80 -16.26 11.02
C ARG A 384 15.85 -16.16 12.24
N PRO A 385 16.23 -15.61 13.41
CA PRO A 385 15.28 -15.42 14.52
C PRO A 385 14.09 -14.56 14.14
N LYS A 386 14.32 -13.40 13.50
CA LYS A 386 13.28 -12.47 13.04
C LYS A 386 12.32 -13.16 12.06
N LEU A 387 12.85 -13.96 11.11
CA LEU A 387 12.04 -14.74 10.16
C LEU A 387 11.26 -15.87 10.84
N THR A 388 11.80 -16.43 11.92
CA THR A 388 11.09 -17.44 12.75
C THR A 388 9.89 -16.79 13.44
N ASP A 389 10.02 -15.55 13.90
CA ASP A 389 8.91 -14.83 14.53
C ASP A 389 7.80 -14.55 13.52
N ILE A 390 8.11 -14.07 12.31
CA ILE A 390 7.11 -13.93 11.24
C ILE A 390 6.46 -15.28 10.92
N GLN A 391 7.26 -16.34 10.82
CA GLN A 391 6.74 -17.70 10.56
C GLN A 391 5.75 -18.16 11.64
N ASN A 392 6.00 -17.82 12.91
CA ASN A 392 5.10 -18.14 14.01
C ASN A 392 3.79 -17.35 13.90
N VAL A 393 3.83 -16.06 13.57
CA VAL A 393 2.64 -15.24 13.31
C VAL A 393 1.84 -15.84 12.16
N GLN A 394 2.49 -16.22 11.06
CA GLN A 394 1.82 -16.83 9.91
C GLN A 394 1.15 -18.18 10.27
N LYS A 395 1.82 -19.01 11.07
CA LYS A 395 1.24 -20.27 11.56
C LYS A 395 0.01 -20.03 12.45
N ALA A 396 0.07 -19.03 13.32
CA ALA A 396 -1.06 -18.64 14.17
C ALA A 396 -2.24 -18.12 13.32
N GLN A 397 -1.96 -17.30 12.30
CA GLN A 397 -2.99 -16.80 11.38
C GLN A 397 -3.67 -17.95 10.61
N LYS A 398 -2.90 -18.90 10.08
CA LYS A 398 -3.43 -20.10 9.41
C LYS A 398 -4.27 -20.98 10.35
N ALA A 399 -3.88 -21.13 11.60
CA ALA A 399 -4.63 -21.89 12.60
C ALA A 399 -5.98 -21.21 12.90
N ASN A 400 -6.02 -19.89 13.03
CA ASN A 400 -7.24 -19.12 13.23
C ASN A 400 -8.22 -19.24 12.03
N GLN A 401 -7.69 -19.42 10.82
CA GLN A 401 -8.47 -19.68 9.61
C GLN A 401 -8.83 -21.17 9.42
N ASN A 402 -8.75 -22.00 10.46
CA ASN A 402 -8.99 -23.46 10.42
C ASN A 402 -8.05 -24.21 9.44
N GLY A 403 -6.80 -23.75 9.32
CA GLY A 403 -5.79 -24.38 8.49
C GLY A 403 -5.98 -24.21 6.96
N LYS A 404 -6.93 -23.40 6.53
CA LYS A 404 -7.13 -23.11 5.10
C LYS A 404 -5.94 -22.31 4.55
N PRO A 405 -5.54 -22.57 3.31
CA PRO A 405 -4.51 -21.76 2.66
C PRO A 405 -4.99 -20.31 2.50
N HIS A 406 -4.07 -19.39 2.26
CA HIS A 406 -4.40 -18.01 1.91
C HIS A 406 -5.34 -18.00 0.70
N PRO A 407 -6.50 -17.34 0.75
CA PRO A 407 -7.53 -17.44 -0.28
C PRO A 407 -7.16 -16.78 -1.61
N LEU A 408 -6.08 -15.99 -1.65
CA LEU A 408 -5.65 -15.29 -2.86
C LEU A 408 -4.91 -16.20 -3.83
N THR A 409 -5.24 -16.05 -5.10
CA THR A 409 -4.59 -16.72 -6.23
C THR A 409 -4.30 -15.71 -7.34
N GLY A 410 -3.37 -16.02 -8.21
CA GLY A 410 -3.06 -15.13 -9.34
C GLY A 410 -2.25 -13.90 -8.95
N VAL A 411 -1.50 -13.97 -7.84
CA VAL A 411 -0.57 -12.93 -7.36
C VAL A 411 0.45 -12.54 -8.43
N CYS A 412 0.89 -13.51 -9.22
CA CYS A 412 1.74 -13.30 -10.39
C CYS A 412 1.01 -13.71 -11.67
N GLY A 413 1.26 -12.98 -12.76
CA GLY A 413 0.72 -13.33 -14.06
C GLY A 413 1.28 -12.45 -15.18
N ARG A 414 1.02 -12.86 -16.42
CA ARG A 414 1.38 -12.03 -17.57
C ARG A 414 0.32 -10.94 -17.77
N PRO A 415 0.72 -9.71 -18.13
CA PRO A 415 -0.24 -8.68 -18.52
C PRO A 415 -1.06 -9.15 -19.73
N GLN A 416 -2.21 -8.52 -19.93
CA GLN A 416 -3.04 -8.76 -21.11
C GLN A 416 -2.61 -7.90 -22.29
#